data_0db261f0b9d0e7658da0cb942770a55d
#
_entry.id   0db261f0b9d0e7658da0cb942770a55d
#
_cell.length_a   1.000
_cell.length_b   1.000
_cell.length_c   1.000
_cell.angle_alpha   90.00
_cell.angle_beta   90.00
_cell.angle_gamma   90.00
#
_symmetry.space_group_name_H-M   'P 1'
#
loop_
_entity.id
_entity.type
_entity.pdbx_description
1 polymer ?
#
loop_
_entity_poly.entity_id
_entity_poly.type
_entity_poly.pdbx_seq_one_letter_code
_entity_poly.pdbx_strand_id
1 'polypeptide(L)'
;MYDNMTLEMNAIHSAWQNGCKKLEFLGSSCIYPRMAPQPMKESCLLTSELEKTNEAYALAKISGLKYCEFLNRQYGTDYISVMPTNLYGPNDNYHPTHSHVVPALIRRFHEAKVNGVTSVTCWGDGSPLREFLYVD
;
A
#
# COMPACT_ATOMS: atom_id res chain seq x y z
N MET A 1 6.64 -5.96 -10.51
CA MET A 1 6.54 -4.67 -11.22
C MET A 1 5.65 -4.76 -12.45
N TYR A 2 5.99 -5.57 -13.45
CA TYR A 2 5.24 -5.68 -14.71
C TYR A 2 3.74 -5.92 -14.50
N ASP A 3 3.37 -6.94 -13.74
CA ASP A 3 1.95 -7.29 -13.53
C ASP A 3 1.16 -6.17 -12.88
N ASN A 4 1.72 -5.50 -11.87
CA ASN A 4 1.06 -4.37 -11.21
C ASN A 4 0.88 -3.20 -12.15
N MET A 5 1.93 -2.84 -12.91
CA MET A 5 1.82 -1.75 -13.89
C MET A 5 0.79 -2.07 -14.97
N THR A 6 0.80 -3.28 -15.51
CA THR A 6 -0.15 -3.69 -16.56
C THR A 6 -1.59 -3.65 -16.03
N LEU A 7 -1.83 -4.19 -14.84
CA LEU A 7 -3.15 -4.17 -14.22
C LEU A 7 -3.66 -2.74 -14.00
N GLU A 8 -2.83 -1.91 -13.39
CA GLU A 8 -3.19 -0.53 -13.05
C GLU A 8 -3.41 0.33 -14.29
N MET A 9 -2.48 0.26 -15.26
CA MET A 9 -2.62 0.99 -16.51
C MET A 9 -3.87 0.57 -17.29
N ASN A 10 -4.15 -0.72 -17.39
CA ASN A 10 -5.33 -1.23 -18.07
C ASN A 10 -6.62 -0.80 -17.38
N ALA A 11 -6.68 -0.87 -16.05
CA ALA A 11 -7.86 -0.47 -15.28
C ALA A 11 -8.15 1.03 -15.44
N ILE A 12 -7.14 1.89 -15.24
CA ILE A 12 -7.29 3.34 -15.35
C ILE A 12 -7.63 3.75 -16.79
N HIS A 13 -6.91 3.17 -17.75
CA HIS A 13 -7.12 3.49 -19.17
C HIS A 13 -8.52 3.06 -19.65
N SER A 14 -8.95 1.85 -19.29
CA SER A 14 -10.29 1.36 -19.64
C SER A 14 -11.38 2.20 -19.00
N ALA A 15 -11.22 2.63 -17.75
CA ALA A 15 -12.17 3.53 -17.09
C ALA A 15 -12.29 4.85 -17.87
N TRP A 16 -11.18 5.45 -18.27
CA TRP A 16 -11.17 6.66 -19.08
C TRP A 16 -11.81 6.45 -20.44
N GLN A 17 -11.44 5.41 -21.18
CA GLN A 17 -12.03 5.10 -22.50
C GLN A 17 -13.55 4.89 -22.46
N ASN A 18 -14.05 4.33 -21.37
CA ASN A 18 -15.50 4.13 -21.19
C ASN A 18 -16.22 5.32 -20.55
N GLY A 19 -15.58 6.48 -20.48
CA GLY A 19 -16.20 7.73 -20.02
C GLY A 19 -16.43 7.81 -18.52
N CYS A 20 -15.76 6.97 -17.72
CA CYS A 20 -15.79 7.08 -16.27
C CYS A 20 -15.24 8.45 -15.84
N LYS A 21 -16.05 9.23 -15.14
CA LYS A 21 -15.69 10.60 -14.74
C LYS A 21 -14.95 10.65 -13.43
N LYS A 22 -15.18 9.69 -12.54
CA LYS A 22 -14.55 9.59 -11.22
C LYS A 22 -13.90 8.23 -11.05
N LEU A 23 -12.70 8.21 -10.52
CA LEU A 23 -11.96 6.99 -10.19
C LEU A 23 -11.15 7.26 -8.92
N GLU A 24 -11.17 6.33 -7.99
CA GLU A 24 -10.27 6.30 -6.86
C GLU A 24 -9.20 5.23 -7.09
N PHE A 25 -7.94 5.67 -7.17
CA PHE A 25 -6.79 4.80 -7.31
C PHE A 25 -6.15 4.55 -5.94
N LEU A 26 -6.11 3.29 -5.54
CA LEU A 26 -5.45 2.88 -4.30
C LEU A 26 -3.93 2.82 -4.52
N GLY A 27 -3.26 3.85 -4.07
CA GLY A 27 -1.80 3.93 -4.02
C GLY A 27 -1.24 3.17 -2.82
N SER A 28 -0.13 3.64 -2.29
CA SER A 28 0.51 3.08 -1.10
C SER A 28 1.46 4.12 -0.50
N SER A 29 1.64 4.11 0.81
CA SER A 29 2.67 4.92 1.48
C SER A 29 4.11 4.57 1.05
N CYS A 30 4.32 3.41 0.42
CA CYS A 30 5.62 2.99 -0.15
C CYS A 30 6.12 3.90 -1.29
N ILE A 31 5.26 4.75 -1.86
CA ILE A 31 5.65 5.69 -2.93
C ILE A 31 6.53 6.84 -2.44
N TYR A 32 6.53 7.10 -1.14
CA TYR A 32 7.33 8.17 -0.55
C TYR A 32 8.79 7.75 -0.37
N PRO A 33 9.72 8.70 -0.41
CA PRO A 33 11.12 8.43 -0.16
C PRO A 33 11.35 7.73 1.18
N ARG A 34 12.34 6.84 1.22
CA ARG A 34 12.72 6.10 2.44
C ARG A 34 12.94 7.00 3.65
N MET A 35 13.57 8.16 3.44
CA MET A 35 13.94 9.10 4.49
C MET A 35 13.03 10.35 4.48
N ALA A 36 11.79 10.23 4.00
CA ALA A 36 10.84 11.33 4.04
C ALA A 36 10.60 11.81 5.48
N PRO A 37 10.51 13.12 5.72
CA PRO A 37 10.15 13.66 7.02
C PRO A 37 8.80 13.13 7.52
N GLN A 38 8.67 12.97 8.83
CA GLN A 38 7.43 12.56 9.46
C GLN A 38 6.77 13.76 10.18
N PRO A 39 5.45 13.97 9.98
CA PRO A 39 4.55 13.25 9.07
C PRO A 39 4.88 13.52 7.60
N MET A 40 4.74 12.49 6.76
CA MET A 40 5.00 12.60 5.32
C MET A 40 3.98 13.51 4.64
N LYS A 41 4.49 14.43 3.82
CA LYS A 41 3.64 15.30 2.99
C LYS A 41 3.65 14.82 1.54
N GLU A 42 2.57 15.05 0.81
CA GLU A 42 2.45 14.70 -0.61
C GLU A 42 3.58 15.29 -1.46
N SER A 43 4.06 16.47 -1.10
CA SER A 43 5.18 17.15 -1.77
C SER A 43 6.52 16.41 -1.69
N CYS A 44 6.63 15.39 -0.83
CA CYS A 44 7.82 14.53 -0.75
C CYS A 44 7.89 13.51 -1.89
N LEU A 45 6.83 13.33 -2.66
CA LEU A 45 6.83 12.38 -3.77
C LEU A 45 7.94 12.68 -4.78
N LEU A 46 8.75 11.67 -5.10
CA LEU A 46 9.86 11.76 -6.07
C LEU A 46 10.99 12.74 -5.71
N THR A 47 11.13 13.11 -4.45
CA THR A 47 12.19 14.04 -4.01
C THR A 47 13.49 13.35 -3.63
N SER A 48 13.49 12.04 -3.37
CA SER A 48 14.66 11.24 -3.01
C SER A 48 14.44 9.76 -3.29
N GLU A 49 15.41 8.91 -2.91
CA GLU A 49 15.39 7.47 -3.15
C GLU A 49 14.25 6.76 -2.42
N LEU A 50 13.67 5.78 -3.10
CA LEU A 50 12.67 4.87 -2.55
C LEU A 50 13.32 3.79 -1.67
N GLU A 51 12.52 3.10 -0.87
CA GLU A 51 12.99 1.90 -0.15
C GLU A 51 13.29 0.78 -1.15
N LYS A 52 14.56 0.35 -1.21
CA LYS A 52 15.07 -0.58 -2.22
C LYS A 52 14.33 -1.92 -2.28
N THR A 53 13.89 -2.42 -1.14
CA THR A 53 13.17 -3.72 -1.09
C THR A 53 11.77 -3.66 -1.70
N ASN A 54 11.18 -2.47 -1.75
CA ASN A 54 9.84 -2.20 -2.30
C ASN A 54 9.85 -1.34 -3.57
N GLU A 55 11.01 -0.95 -4.05
CA GLU A 55 11.16 0.03 -5.15
C GLU A 55 10.34 -0.35 -6.39
N ALA A 56 10.37 -1.62 -6.80
CA ALA A 56 9.64 -2.09 -7.97
C ALA A 56 8.11 -1.96 -7.81
N TYR A 57 7.59 -2.18 -6.61
CA TYR A 57 6.19 -1.97 -6.28
C TYR A 57 5.85 -0.47 -6.20
N ALA A 58 6.68 0.30 -5.54
CA ALA A 58 6.51 1.74 -5.41
C ALA A 58 6.47 2.45 -6.77
N LEU A 59 7.37 2.09 -7.69
CA LEU A 59 7.38 2.62 -9.05
C LEU A 59 6.11 2.30 -9.83
N ALA A 60 5.55 1.09 -9.68
CA ALA A 60 4.26 0.76 -10.27
C ALA A 60 3.16 1.68 -9.73
N LYS A 61 3.06 1.83 -8.41
CA LYS A 61 2.07 2.72 -7.76
C LYS A 61 2.24 4.19 -8.14
N ILE A 62 3.46 4.69 -8.23
CA ILE A 62 3.75 6.04 -8.72
C ILE A 62 3.25 6.22 -10.16
N SER A 63 3.45 5.22 -11.00
CA SER A 63 3.02 5.27 -12.40
C SER A 63 1.49 5.39 -12.51
N GLY A 64 0.74 4.61 -11.74
CA GLY A 64 -0.73 4.69 -11.69
C GLY A 64 -1.23 6.04 -11.20
N LEU A 65 -0.64 6.54 -10.10
CA LEU A 65 -0.94 7.87 -9.56
C LEU A 65 -0.70 8.97 -10.61
N LYS A 66 0.47 8.95 -11.25
CA LYS A 66 0.81 9.95 -12.27
C LYS A 66 -0.08 9.84 -13.51
N TYR A 67 -0.49 8.64 -13.87
CA TYR A 67 -1.42 8.45 -14.97
C TYR A 67 -2.79 9.09 -14.66
N CYS A 68 -3.33 8.91 -13.47
CA CYS A 68 -4.54 9.60 -13.02
C CYS A 68 -4.38 11.13 -13.10
N GLU A 69 -3.27 11.65 -12.60
CA GLU A 69 -2.96 13.10 -12.64
C GLU A 69 -2.93 13.64 -14.07
N PHE A 70 -2.29 12.91 -15.01
CA PHE A 70 -2.19 13.35 -16.41
C PHE A 70 -3.53 13.27 -17.14
N LEU A 71 -4.36 12.26 -16.87
CA LEU A 71 -5.72 12.20 -17.41
C LEU A 71 -6.59 13.37 -16.91
N ASN A 72 -6.47 13.73 -15.63
CA ASN A 72 -7.15 14.90 -15.08
C ASN A 72 -6.74 16.19 -15.82
N ARG A 73 -5.44 16.39 -16.01
CA ARG A 73 -4.91 17.58 -16.71
C ARG A 73 -5.30 17.63 -18.18
N GLN A 74 -5.28 16.50 -18.85
CA GLN A 74 -5.47 16.43 -20.30
C GLN A 74 -6.95 16.36 -20.71
N TYR A 75 -7.77 15.66 -19.93
CA TYR A 75 -9.15 15.34 -20.30
C TYR A 75 -10.20 15.81 -19.30
N GLY A 76 -9.80 16.45 -18.21
CA GLY A 76 -10.72 16.97 -17.21
C GLY A 76 -11.48 15.88 -16.44
N THR A 77 -10.86 14.73 -16.21
CA THR A 77 -11.39 13.69 -15.34
C THR A 77 -11.26 14.10 -13.87
N ASP A 78 -11.96 13.43 -12.96
CA ASP A 78 -11.90 13.61 -11.52
C ASP A 78 -11.35 12.31 -10.88
N TYR A 79 -10.11 11.98 -11.20
CA TYR A 79 -9.43 10.79 -10.70
C TYR A 79 -8.56 11.16 -9.52
N ILE A 80 -8.81 10.55 -8.39
CA ILE A 80 -8.05 10.77 -7.15
C ILE A 80 -7.17 9.57 -6.84
N SER A 81 -6.07 9.81 -6.15
CA SER A 81 -5.20 8.76 -5.62
C SER A 81 -5.11 8.90 -4.12
N VAL A 82 -5.38 7.82 -3.41
CA VAL A 82 -5.31 7.76 -1.95
C VAL A 82 -4.20 6.81 -1.51
N MET A 83 -3.55 7.14 -0.40
CA MET A 83 -2.44 6.37 0.16
C MET A 83 -2.88 5.74 1.48
N PRO A 84 -3.62 4.61 1.43
CA PRO A 84 -4.04 3.96 2.66
C PRO A 84 -2.83 3.52 3.47
N THR A 85 -2.97 3.57 4.78
CA THR A 85 -2.01 2.99 5.72
C THR A 85 -2.14 1.46 5.73
N ASN A 86 -1.56 0.76 6.71
CA ASN A 86 -1.71 -0.69 6.78
C ASN A 86 -3.15 -1.06 7.16
N LEU A 87 -3.89 -1.59 6.20
CA LEU A 87 -5.27 -2.04 6.41
C LEU A 87 -5.28 -3.36 7.18
N TYR A 88 -6.26 -3.52 8.05
CA TYR A 88 -6.51 -4.78 8.75
C TYR A 88 -8.01 -4.94 9.05
N GLY A 89 -8.48 -6.17 9.22
CA GLY A 89 -9.88 -6.42 9.56
C GLY A 89 -10.34 -7.86 9.28
N PRO A 90 -11.65 -8.10 9.31
CA PRO A 90 -12.22 -9.40 8.96
C PRO A 90 -11.82 -9.85 7.56
N ASN A 91 -11.63 -11.15 7.39
CA ASN A 91 -11.21 -11.78 6.14
C ASN A 91 -9.81 -11.41 5.63
N ASP A 92 -8.95 -10.85 6.50
CA ASP A 92 -7.55 -10.58 6.16
C ASP A 92 -6.79 -11.88 5.86
N ASN A 93 -5.60 -11.75 5.29
CA ASN A 93 -4.74 -12.89 4.96
C ASN A 93 -3.91 -13.31 6.19
N TYR A 94 -4.27 -14.45 6.79
CA TYR A 94 -3.56 -15.04 7.94
C TYR A 94 -2.51 -16.08 7.54
N HIS A 95 -1.97 -16.05 6.32
CA HIS A 95 -0.97 -17.00 5.87
C HIS A 95 0.31 -16.93 6.73
N PRO A 96 0.95 -18.07 7.10
CA PRO A 96 2.08 -18.08 8.05
C PRO A 96 3.28 -17.21 7.64
N THR A 97 3.52 -17.07 6.34
CA THR A 97 4.71 -16.40 5.77
C THR A 97 4.38 -15.23 4.84
N HIS A 98 3.12 -15.08 4.40
CA HIS A 98 2.72 -14.07 3.41
C HIS A 98 1.63 -13.11 3.91
N SER A 99 1.44 -13.04 5.22
CA SER A 99 0.52 -12.08 5.84
C SER A 99 1.22 -10.80 6.28
N HIS A 100 0.46 -9.73 6.38
CA HIS A 100 0.92 -8.49 6.99
C HIS A 100 1.07 -8.63 8.51
N VAL A 101 1.71 -7.65 9.15
CA VAL A 101 2.16 -7.74 10.56
C VAL A 101 1.02 -8.01 11.55
N VAL A 102 -0.14 -7.33 11.42
CA VAL A 102 -1.26 -7.51 12.36
C VAL A 102 -1.85 -8.91 12.27
N PRO A 103 -2.30 -9.41 11.10
CA PRO A 103 -2.82 -10.77 11.01
C PRO A 103 -1.76 -11.84 11.35
N ALA A 104 -0.49 -11.61 11.00
CA ALA A 104 0.60 -12.52 11.37
C ALA A 104 0.74 -12.66 12.89
N LEU A 105 0.71 -11.56 13.63
CA LEU A 105 0.81 -11.55 15.09
C LEU A 105 -0.43 -12.17 15.73
N ILE A 106 -1.63 -11.82 15.27
CA ILE A 106 -2.89 -12.43 15.76
C ILE A 106 -2.81 -13.94 15.64
N ARG A 107 -2.45 -14.44 14.46
CA ARG A 107 -2.31 -15.89 14.24
C ARG A 107 -1.28 -16.51 15.17
N ARG A 108 -0.08 -15.97 15.24
CA ARG A 108 1.01 -16.52 16.08
C ARG A 108 0.65 -16.57 17.56
N PHE A 109 0.06 -15.50 18.10
CA PHE A 109 -0.37 -15.49 19.51
C PHE A 109 -1.53 -16.44 19.76
N HIS A 110 -2.47 -16.55 18.82
CA HIS A 110 -3.57 -17.51 18.94
C HIS A 110 -3.05 -18.96 18.95
N GLU A 111 -2.21 -19.32 17.97
CA GLU A 111 -1.61 -20.67 17.88
C GLU A 111 -0.77 -21.00 19.12
N ALA A 112 0.02 -20.05 19.62
CA ALA A 112 0.80 -20.23 20.85
C ALA A 112 -0.11 -20.52 22.06
N LYS A 113 -1.19 -19.76 22.20
CA LYS A 113 -2.19 -19.96 23.26
C LYS A 113 -2.84 -21.36 23.17
N VAL A 114 -3.28 -21.75 22.00
CA VAL A 114 -3.95 -23.05 21.76
C VAL A 114 -2.99 -24.22 22.03
N ASN A 115 -1.71 -24.07 21.66
CA ASN A 115 -0.70 -25.12 21.82
C ASN A 115 0.03 -25.06 23.17
N GLY A 116 -0.37 -24.19 24.11
CA GLY A 116 0.25 -24.05 25.41
C GLY A 116 1.69 -23.53 25.38
N VAL A 117 2.10 -22.86 24.31
CA VAL A 117 3.43 -22.25 24.17
C VAL A 117 3.50 -20.97 24.99
N THR A 118 4.53 -20.82 25.82
CA THR A 118 4.66 -19.72 26.79
C THR A 118 5.27 -18.45 26.22
N SER A 119 5.88 -18.51 25.03
CA SER A 119 6.52 -17.36 24.40
C SER A 119 6.37 -17.41 22.88
N VAL A 120 6.31 -16.23 22.24
CA VAL A 120 6.26 -16.05 20.80
C VAL A 120 7.42 -15.17 20.37
N THR A 121 8.22 -15.64 19.41
CA THR A 121 9.29 -14.84 18.82
C THR A 121 8.71 -13.86 17.81
N CYS A 122 8.89 -12.57 18.05
CA CYS A 122 8.61 -11.50 17.10
C CYS A 122 9.92 -11.05 16.42
N TRP A 123 9.82 -10.68 15.15
CA TRP A 123 10.98 -10.16 14.42
C TRP A 123 11.22 -8.68 14.75
N GLY A 124 12.49 -8.30 14.82
CA GLY A 124 12.90 -6.92 15.13
C GLY A 124 12.94 -6.64 16.62
N ASP A 125 13.18 -5.39 16.95
CA ASP A 125 13.36 -4.88 18.31
C ASP A 125 12.14 -4.12 18.85
N GLY A 126 11.08 -3.98 18.03
CA GLY A 126 9.87 -3.24 18.38
C GLY A 126 9.95 -1.72 18.18
N SER A 127 11.06 -1.19 17.69
CA SER A 127 11.23 0.26 17.47
C SER A 127 10.41 0.83 16.30
N PRO A 128 10.13 0.10 15.19
CA PRO A 128 9.40 0.67 14.07
C PRO A 128 7.96 1.02 14.43
N LEU A 129 7.58 2.27 14.19
CA LEU A 129 6.19 2.73 14.28
C LEU A 129 5.46 2.46 12.97
N ARG A 130 4.16 2.14 13.07
CA ARG A 130 3.28 1.90 11.92
C ARG A 130 1.90 2.48 12.20
N GLU A 131 1.29 3.01 11.15
CA GLU A 131 -0.13 3.37 11.17
C GLU A 131 -0.97 2.22 10.66
N PHE A 132 -2.12 2.02 11.28
CA PHE A 132 -3.08 0.99 10.91
C PHE A 132 -4.47 1.59 10.77
N LEU A 133 -5.20 1.12 9.76
CA LEU A 133 -6.59 1.50 9.53
C LEU A 133 -7.46 0.24 9.53
N TYR A 134 -8.47 0.24 10.39
CA TYR A 134 -9.49 -0.80 10.39
C TYR A 134 -10.44 -0.60 9.21
N VAL A 135 -10.84 -1.70 8.55
CA VAL A 135 -11.55 -1.62 7.26
C VAL A 135 -13.02 -1.29 7.33
N ASP A 136 -13.66 -1.30 8.52
CA ASP A 136 -15.07 -0.95 8.72
C ASP A 136 -15.26 0.51 9.15
#